data_1c2918a27a2ecf090f636ba97681aebd
#
_entry.id   1c2918a27a2ecf090f636ba97681aebd
#
_cell.length_a   1.000
_cell.length_b   1.000
_cell.length_c   1.000
_cell.angle_alpha   90.00
_cell.angle_beta   90.00
_cell.angle_gamma   90.00
#
_symmetry.space_group_name_H-M   'P 1'
#
loop_
_entity.id
_entity.type
_entity.pdbx_description
1 polymer ?
#
loop_
_entity_poly.entity_id
_entity_poly.type
_entity_poly.pdbx_seq_one_letter_code
_entity_poly.pdbx_strand_id
1 'polypeptide(L)'
;MTVGRLYPPEWRDYRDPLTGRRVRQLTDSPAENYHLYFYNSSVTPDGKYLSFISERTGISNLFRLDLQSGQMVQLTDAQPVRAEYWPFTEAVKGVGACLPAIGNGGHEVFYFEGTDLFAVEIESLKRRQLLSVPSDRRPSMLQANASGDTLVFATWDEALFMERSQRAYAGEKFPDELFFQETTSTILRVDAVTGQAEEVLCKEKFWINHVHLNPHDRDLILFCHEYSGLPDRMWLLNLGNKTCATIPNQGADEWYEHEFWSADGNRICFHGGPRRDNTQGFCGWG
;
A
#
# COMPACT_ATOMS: atom_id res chain seq x y z
N MET A 1 12.81 -5.69 -23.89
CA MET A 1 12.60 -6.27 -22.55
C MET A 1 13.64 -5.66 -21.62
N THR A 2 13.20 -5.00 -20.57
CA THR A 2 14.06 -4.30 -19.61
C THR A 2 14.16 -5.04 -18.27
N VAL A 3 13.32 -6.06 -18.03
CA VAL A 3 13.41 -6.97 -16.88
C VAL A 3 14.79 -7.64 -16.84
N GLY A 4 15.42 -7.62 -15.67
CA GLY A 4 16.78 -8.12 -15.48
C GLY A 4 17.87 -7.12 -15.83
N ARG A 5 17.54 -5.92 -16.30
CA ARG A 5 18.54 -4.87 -16.53
C ARG A 5 19.23 -4.49 -15.23
N LEU A 6 20.54 -4.48 -15.27
CA LEU A 6 21.41 -4.11 -14.16
C LEU A 6 21.69 -2.61 -14.18
N TYR A 7 21.72 -2.02 -12.98
CA TYR A 7 22.11 -0.64 -12.74
C TYR A 7 23.22 -0.61 -11.70
N PRO A 8 24.23 0.24 -11.88
CA PRO A 8 25.32 0.35 -10.91
C PRO A 8 24.84 0.92 -9.57
N PRO A 9 25.63 0.75 -8.51
CA PRO A 9 25.38 1.43 -7.24
C PRO A 9 25.34 2.95 -7.42
N GLU A 10 24.33 3.58 -6.79
CA GLU A 10 24.16 5.03 -6.75
C GLU A 10 24.35 5.58 -5.33
N TRP A 11 24.67 4.72 -4.38
CA TRP A 11 24.71 5.10 -2.99
C TRP A 11 25.88 6.04 -2.65
N ARG A 12 25.59 6.90 -1.68
CA ARG A 12 26.58 7.81 -1.12
C ARG A 12 26.43 7.84 0.40
N ASP A 13 27.55 7.77 1.10
CA ASP A 13 27.59 7.91 2.56
C ASP A 13 27.86 9.35 2.94
N TYR A 14 27.15 9.85 3.93
CA TYR A 14 27.42 11.15 4.54
C TYR A 14 27.07 11.12 6.04
N ARG A 15 27.44 12.19 6.74
CA ARG A 15 26.99 12.40 8.12
C ARG A 15 25.88 13.44 8.13
N ASP A 16 24.81 13.10 8.81
CA ASP A 16 23.73 14.05 9.07
C ASP A 16 24.28 15.26 9.86
N PRO A 17 24.08 16.48 9.38
CA PRO A 17 24.71 17.67 9.98
C PRO A 17 24.15 18.01 11.35
N LEU A 18 22.94 17.58 11.70
CA LEU A 18 22.30 17.86 12.98
C LEU A 18 22.64 16.81 14.04
N THR A 19 22.62 15.55 13.67
CA THR A 19 22.76 14.42 14.61
C THR A 19 24.15 13.80 14.60
N GLY A 20 24.98 14.09 13.58
CA GLY A 20 26.28 13.46 13.36
C GLY A 20 26.21 11.98 12.96
N ARG A 21 25.01 11.41 12.83
CA ARG A 21 24.81 10.01 12.45
C ARG A 21 25.23 9.78 11.02
N ARG A 22 25.79 8.59 10.77
CA ARG A 22 26.06 8.13 9.40
C ARG A 22 24.73 7.81 8.70
N VAL A 23 24.57 8.36 7.51
CA VAL A 23 23.44 8.10 6.61
C VAL A 23 23.98 7.57 5.31
N ARG A 24 23.31 6.56 4.76
CA ARG A 24 23.55 6.08 3.40
C ARG A 24 22.32 6.41 2.54
N GLN A 25 22.51 7.30 1.59
CA GLN A 25 21.56 7.52 0.50
C GLN A 25 21.74 6.38 -0.49
N LEU A 26 20.67 5.66 -0.83
CA LEU A 26 20.74 4.44 -1.64
C LEU A 26 20.59 4.71 -3.15
N THR A 27 19.90 5.79 -3.52
CA THR A 27 19.65 6.17 -4.92
C THR A 27 20.00 7.66 -5.10
N ASP A 28 20.59 7.98 -6.27
CA ASP A 28 20.98 9.36 -6.66
C ASP A 28 20.59 9.67 -8.12
N SER A 29 19.70 8.88 -8.70
CA SER A 29 19.10 9.13 -10.01
C SER A 29 18.22 10.38 -9.96
N PRO A 30 18.15 11.18 -11.05
CA PRO A 30 17.20 12.29 -11.14
C PRO A 30 15.74 11.83 -11.25
N ALA A 31 15.49 10.55 -11.48
CA ALA A 31 14.16 9.98 -11.49
C ALA A 31 13.62 9.83 -10.07
N GLU A 32 12.31 9.90 -9.92
CA GLU A 32 11.66 9.65 -8.65
C GLU A 32 11.82 8.19 -8.22
N ASN A 33 12.07 8.01 -6.92
CA ASN A 33 12.23 6.72 -6.29
C ASN A 33 11.41 6.68 -5.02
N TYR A 34 10.59 5.63 -4.87
CA TYR A 34 9.68 5.46 -3.75
C TYR A 34 9.97 4.13 -3.04
N HIS A 35 9.99 4.13 -1.72
CA HIS A 35 9.87 2.87 -0.98
C HIS A 35 8.43 2.34 -1.08
N LEU A 36 8.20 1.10 -0.69
CA LEU A 36 6.85 0.56 -0.52
C LEU A 36 6.13 1.35 0.58
N TYR A 37 4.81 1.28 0.60
CA TYR A 37 4.06 2.09 1.55
C TYR A 37 4.44 1.77 3.01
N PHE A 38 4.34 2.73 3.90
CA PHE A 38 4.96 2.69 5.24
C PHE A 38 4.61 1.45 6.10
N TYR A 39 3.50 0.80 5.87
CA TYR A 39 3.12 -0.43 6.56
C TYR A 39 3.64 -1.72 5.88
N ASN A 40 4.18 -1.61 4.69
CA ASN A 40 4.86 -2.70 4.00
C ASN A 40 6.38 -2.51 4.13
N SER A 41 7.09 -3.51 4.66
CA SER A 41 8.54 -3.46 4.64
C SER A 41 9.04 -3.43 3.19
N SER A 42 9.94 -2.51 2.90
CA SER A 42 10.66 -2.49 1.62
C SER A 42 11.89 -3.42 1.63
N VAL A 43 12.29 -3.89 2.79
CA VAL A 43 13.45 -4.75 2.97
C VAL A 43 13.00 -6.18 3.20
N THR A 44 13.65 -7.13 2.52
CA THR A 44 13.41 -8.56 2.72
C THR A 44 13.76 -8.97 4.15
N PRO A 45 13.10 -9.98 4.75
CA PRO A 45 13.32 -10.39 6.13
C PRO A 45 14.77 -10.77 6.47
N ASP A 46 15.53 -11.28 5.48
CA ASP A 46 16.95 -11.60 5.61
C ASP A 46 17.87 -10.38 5.52
N GLY A 47 17.32 -9.19 5.23
CA GLY A 47 18.08 -7.94 5.08
C GLY A 47 18.94 -7.86 3.83
N LYS A 48 18.75 -8.76 2.85
CA LYS A 48 19.59 -8.82 1.64
C LYS A 48 19.18 -7.80 0.58
N TYR A 49 17.89 -7.67 0.34
CA TYR A 49 17.35 -6.82 -0.71
C TYR A 49 16.41 -5.75 -0.17
N LEU A 50 16.41 -4.62 -0.84
CA LEU A 50 15.39 -3.59 -0.73
C LEU A 50 14.64 -3.53 -2.05
N SER A 51 13.31 -3.69 -2.00
CA SER A 51 12.43 -3.46 -3.15
C SER A 51 11.90 -2.04 -3.13
N PHE A 52 11.91 -1.38 -4.27
CA PHE A 52 11.46 -0.01 -4.41
C PHE A 52 10.87 0.25 -5.79
N ILE A 53 10.13 1.31 -5.92
CA ILE A 53 9.58 1.78 -7.19
C ILE A 53 10.48 2.89 -7.72
N SER A 54 10.75 2.88 -9.02
CA SER A 54 11.52 3.94 -9.67
C SER A 54 10.96 4.26 -11.05
N GLU A 55 10.98 5.53 -11.39
CA GLU A 55 10.58 6.05 -12.70
C GLU A 55 11.75 6.21 -13.68
N ARG A 56 12.92 5.65 -13.36
CA ARG A 56 14.14 5.74 -14.20
C ARG A 56 14.01 5.18 -15.61
N THR A 57 12.94 4.45 -15.88
CA THR A 57 12.61 3.91 -17.21
C THR A 57 11.50 4.68 -17.92
N GLY A 58 11.10 5.84 -17.38
CA GLY A 58 10.05 6.71 -17.92
C GLY A 58 8.64 6.41 -17.38
N ILE A 59 8.47 5.26 -16.71
CA ILE A 59 7.27 4.87 -15.97
C ILE A 59 7.67 4.16 -14.69
N SER A 60 6.75 4.10 -13.72
CA SER A 60 6.97 3.41 -12.46
C SER A 60 7.14 1.92 -12.66
N ASN A 61 8.30 1.39 -12.30
CA ASN A 61 8.63 -0.02 -12.30
C ASN A 61 9.20 -0.44 -10.95
N LEU A 62 9.10 -1.73 -10.62
CA LEU A 62 9.75 -2.32 -9.46
C LEU A 62 11.21 -2.61 -9.72
N PHE A 63 12.01 -2.33 -8.72
CA PHE A 63 13.45 -2.64 -8.69
C PHE A 63 13.78 -3.33 -7.36
N ARG A 64 14.79 -4.18 -7.38
CA ARG A 64 15.49 -4.58 -6.16
C ARG A 64 16.85 -3.89 -6.09
N LEU A 65 17.29 -3.58 -4.91
CA LEU A 65 18.64 -3.12 -4.60
C LEU A 65 19.27 -4.13 -3.64
N ASP A 66 20.42 -4.66 -4.00
CA ASP A 66 21.24 -5.51 -3.11
C ASP A 66 21.90 -4.60 -2.07
N LEU A 67 21.56 -4.78 -0.80
CA LEU A 67 22.01 -3.91 0.30
C LEU A 67 23.51 -4.06 0.63
N GLN A 68 24.17 -5.12 0.12
CA GLN A 68 25.60 -5.32 0.30
C GLN A 68 26.41 -4.65 -0.81
N SER A 69 26.01 -4.82 -2.07
CA SER A 69 26.73 -4.32 -3.22
C SER A 69 26.23 -2.99 -3.76
N GLY A 70 24.99 -2.61 -3.47
CA GLY A 70 24.31 -1.45 -4.05
C GLY A 70 23.80 -1.66 -5.47
N GLN A 71 24.06 -2.83 -6.06
CA GLN A 71 23.61 -3.14 -7.41
C GLN A 71 22.07 -3.21 -7.45
N MET A 72 21.49 -2.59 -8.48
CA MET A 72 20.06 -2.61 -8.67
C MET A 72 19.69 -3.46 -9.90
N VAL A 73 18.51 -4.09 -9.84
CA VAL A 73 17.94 -4.91 -10.92
C VAL A 73 16.50 -4.52 -11.13
N GLN A 74 16.12 -4.31 -12.38
CA GLN A 74 14.73 -4.05 -12.73
C GLN A 74 13.91 -5.36 -12.68
N LEU A 75 12.83 -5.37 -11.90
CA LEU A 75 11.96 -6.53 -11.69
C LEU A 75 10.79 -6.57 -12.67
N THR A 76 10.29 -5.40 -13.10
CA THR A 76 9.10 -5.30 -13.95
C THR A 76 9.36 -4.46 -15.20
N ASP A 77 8.57 -4.68 -16.22
CA ASP A 77 8.52 -3.89 -17.47
C ASP A 77 7.04 -3.53 -17.71
N ALA A 78 6.48 -2.76 -16.78
CA ALA A 78 5.09 -2.39 -16.78
C ALA A 78 4.74 -1.58 -18.02
N GLN A 79 3.55 -1.80 -18.54
CA GLN A 79 3.00 -0.94 -19.58
C GLN A 79 2.47 0.35 -18.95
N PRO A 80 2.49 1.47 -19.70
CA PRO A 80 1.83 2.67 -19.24
C PRO A 80 0.35 2.37 -19.02
N VAL A 81 -0.06 2.27 -17.77
CA VAL A 81 -1.47 2.32 -17.43
C VAL A 81 -1.90 3.75 -17.72
N ARG A 82 -3.09 3.94 -18.30
CA ARG A 82 -3.70 5.24 -18.48
C ARG A 82 -3.49 6.04 -17.20
N ALA A 83 -3.01 7.27 -17.32
CA ALA A 83 -2.71 8.15 -16.19
C ALA A 83 -4.01 8.43 -15.41
N GLU A 84 -4.41 7.45 -14.66
CA GLU A 84 -5.63 7.45 -13.88
C GLU A 84 -5.24 7.84 -12.49
N TYR A 85 -5.77 8.91 -12.14
CA TYR A 85 -5.50 9.73 -11.02
C TYR A 85 -5.75 9.05 -9.70
N TRP A 86 -4.75 9.02 -8.90
CA TRP A 86 -4.86 8.83 -7.47
C TRP A 86 -4.98 10.20 -6.79
N PRO A 87 -5.98 10.47 -5.92
CA PRO A 87 -6.23 11.82 -5.41
C PRO A 87 -5.08 12.41 -4.58
N PHE A 88 -4.07 11.62 -4.25
CA PHE A 88 -2.95 12.04 -3.39
C PHE A 88 -1.58 11.95 -4.07
N THR A 89 -1.49 11.45 -5.29
CA THR A 89 -0.23 11.34 -6.04
C THR A 89 -0.42 11.81 -7.47
N GLU A 90 0.49 12.61 -7.98
CA GLU A 90 0.53 12.94 -9.40
C GLU A 90 0.73 11.64 -10.19
N ALA A 91 -0.18 11.37 -11.10
CA ALA A 91 -0.21 10.34 -12.12
C ALA A 91 0.88 9.25 -11.98
N VAL A 92 0.69 8.29 -11.08
CA VAL A 92 1.58 7.12 -11.00
C VAL A 92 1.34 6.26 -12.23
N LYS A 93 2.28 6.30 -13.15
CA LYS A 93 2.26 5.51 -14.38
C LYS A 93 2.94 4.18 -14.10
N GLY A 94 2.27 3.07 -14.29
CA GLY A 94 2.84 1.73 -14.10
C GLY A 94 2.45 1.05 -12.78
N VAL A 95 3.38 0.36 -12.11
CA VAL A 95 3.11 -0.51 -10.95
C VAL A 95 2.85 0.20 -9.62
N GLY A 96 2.98 1.51 -9.57
CA GLY A 96 2.92 2.26 -8.29
C GLY A 96 1.51 2.60 -7.81
N ALA A 97 0.47 2.39 -8.62
CA ALA A 97 -0.87 2.88 -8.30
C ALA A 97 -1.51 2.22 -7.07
N CYS A 98 -1.21 0.95 -6.81
CA CYS A 98 -1.78 0.18 -5.70
C CYS A 98 -0.72 -0.29 -4.71
N LEU A 99 0.40 0.35 -4.66
CA LEU A 99 1.52 0.14 -3.74
C LEU A 99 1.82 -1.34 -3.42
N PRO A 100 2.94 -1.85 -3.92
CA PRO A 100 3.30 -3.27 -3.82
C PRO A 100 3.58 -3.73 -2.39
N ALA A 101 3.56 -5.05 -2.18
CA ALA A 101 3.94 -5.69 -0.93
C ALA A 101 4.97 -6.81 -1.15
N ILE A 102 5.93 -6.94 -0.23
CA ILE A 102 6.82 -8.10 -0.18
C ILE A 102 6.11 -9.23 0.57
N GLY A 103 6.22 -10.44 0.05
CA GLY A 103 5.66 -11.61 0.70
C GLY A 103 6.43 -12.89 0.40
N ASN A 104 5.83 -14.04 0.70
CA ASN A 104 6.44 -15.35 0.54
C ASN A 104 7.83 -15.43 1.20
N GLY A 105 7.91 -15.05 2.49
CA GLY A 105 9.17 -15.04 3.23
C GLY A 105 10.24 -14.08 2.68
N GLY A 106 9.83 -13.10 1.87
CA GLY A 106 10.74 -12.14 1.23
C GLY A 106 11.22 -12.57 -0.17
N HIS A 107 10.66 -13.63 -0.74
CA HIS A 107 11.07 -14.14 -2.04
C HIS A 107 10.34 -13.49 -3.22
N GLU A 108 9.14 -12.94 -2.99
CA GLU A 108 8.30 -12.36 -4.01
C GLU A 108 7.88 -10.92 -3.68
N VAL A 109 7.67 -10.12 -4.71
CA VAL A 109 6.95 -8.84 -4.62
C VAL A 109 5.62 -8.99 -5.35
N PHE A 110 4.54 -8.66 -4.66
CA PHE A 110 3.18 -8.64 -5.19
C PHE A 110 2.83 -7.22 -5.62
N TYR A 111 2.21 -7.08 -6.78
CA TYR A 111 1.89 -5.77 -7.34
C TYR A 111 0.76 -5.85 -8.36
N PHE A 112 0.08 -4.73 -8.57
CA PHE A 112 -0.93 -4.60 -9.61
C PHE A 112 -0.38 -3.96 -10.87
N GLU A 113 -0.79 -4.47 -12.04
CA GLU A 113 -0.78 -3.76 -13.32
C GLU A 113 -2.23 -3.61 -13.78
N GLY A 114 -2.79 -2.40 -13.69
CA GLY A 114 -4.22 -2.20 -13.87
C GLY A 114 -5.02 -2.98 -12.81
N THR A 115 -5.85 -3.90 -13.27
CA THR A 115 -6.67 -4.78 -12.41
C THR A 115 -6.05 -6.16 -12.16
N ASP A 116 -4.91 -6.44 -12.77
CA ASP A 116 -4.24 -7.75 -12.66
C ASP A 116 -3.23 -7.76 -11.52
N LEU A 117 -3.38 -8.69 -10.60
CA LEU A 117 -2.44 -8.93 -9.50
C LEU A 117 -1.38 -9.94 -9.93
N PHE A 118 -0.12 -9.55 -9.80
CA PHE A 118 1.04 -10.36 -10.13
C PHE A 118 1.94 -10.57 -8.92
N ALA A 119 2.72 -11.64 -8.98
CA ALA A 119 3.92 -11.84 -8.20
C ALA A 119 5.15 -11.88 -9.10
N VAL A 120 6.25 -11.29 -8.65
CA VAL A 120 7.58 -11.44 -9.27
C VAL A 120 8.57 -11.94 -8.22
N GLU A 121 9.28 -13.03 -8.54
CA GLU A 121 10.36 -13.54 -7.70
C GLU A 121 11.54 -12.57 -7.73
N ILE A 122 12.03 -12.18 -6.56
CA ILE A 122 13.08 -11.16 -6.41
C ILE A 122 14.42 -11.62 -7.05
N GLU A 123 14.76 -12.91 -6.96
CA GLU A 123 16.02 -13.43 -7.49
C GLU A 123 15.91 -13.94 -8.91
N SER A 124 14.94 -14.81 -9.21
CA SER A 124 14.82 -15.45 -10.52
C SER A 124 14.12 -14.57 -11.56
N LEU A 125 13.44 -13.52 -11.12
CA LEU A 125 12.63 -12.60 -11.94
C LEU A 125 11.43 -13.27 -12.62
N LYS A 126 11.08 -14.47 -12.20
CA LYS A 126 9.89 -15.15 -12.71
C LYS A 126 8.64 -14.43 -12.26
N ARG A 127 7.79 -14.14 -13.21
CA ARG A 127 6.50 -13.49 -13.01
C ARG A 127 5.37 -14.50 -13.14
N ARG A 128 4.37 -14.40 -12.27
CA ARG A 128 3.12 -15.14 -12.38
C ARG A 128 1.94 -14.22 -12.08
N GLN A 129 0.83 -14.42 -12.75
CA GLN A 129 -0.43 -13.77 -12.43
C GLN A 129 -1.14 -14.59 -11.35
N LEU A 130 -1.69 -13.91 -10.34
CA LEU A 130 -2.48 -14.54 -9.30
C LEU A 130 -3.97 -14.50 -9.64
N LEU A 131 -4.46 -13.30 -9.94
CA LEU A 131 -5.88 -13.06 -10.24
C LEU A 131 -6.06 -11.79 -11.06
N SER A 132 -7.26 -11.59 -11.57
CA SER A 132 -7.72 -10.31 -12.13
C SER A 132 -8.94 -9.84 -11.34
N VAL A 133 -8.92 -8.56 -10.95
CA VAL A 133 -10.09 -7.88 -10.39
C VAL A 133 -11.01 -7.48 -11.56
N PRO A 134 -12.34 -7.53 -11.43
CA PRO A 134 -13.24 -7.04 -12.48
C PRO A 134 -12.92 -5.61 -12.92
N SER A 135 -13.06 -5.32 -14.21
CA SER A 135 -12.64 -4.04 -14.79
C SER A 135 -13.49 -2.82 -14.34
N ASP A 136 -14.64 -3.07 -13.73
CA ASP A 136 -15.49 -2.06 -13.10
C ASP A 136 -15.12 -1.81 -11.62
N ARG A 137 -14.10 -2.51 -11.13
CA ARG A 137 -13.59 -2.39 -9.76
C ARG A 137 -12.15 -1.93 -9.75
N ARG A 138 -11.81 -1.01 -8.86
CA ARG A 138 -10.44 -0.54 -8.62
C ARG A 138 -9.87 -1.18 -7.36
N PRO A 139 -8.67 -1.79 -7.42
CA PRO A 139 -8.02 -2.28 -6.22
C PRO A 139 -7.39 -1.14 -5.39
N SER A 140 -7.40 -1.33 -4.07
CA SER A 140 -6.71 -0.48 -3.10
C SER A 140 -5.24 -0.84 -2.96
N MET A 141 -4.60 -0.24 -1.96
CA MET A 141 -3.26 -0.62 -1.52
C MET A 141 -3.23 -2.08 -1.09
N LEU A 142 -2.18 -2.78 -1.51
CA LEU A 142 -1.96 -4.19 -1.22
C LEU A 142 -1.15 -4.35 0.07
N GLN A 143 -1.52 -5.33 0.89
CA GLN A 143 -0.71 -5.74 2.04
C GLN A 143 -0.57 -7.25 2.12
N ALA A 144 0.59 -7.71 2.60
CA ALA A 144 0.87 -9.10 2.94
C ALA A 144 0.99 -9.25 4.47
N ASN A 145 0.62 -10.41 5.02
CA ASN A 145 0.95 -10.77 6.39
C ASN A 145 2.46 -11.03 6.56
N ALA A 146 2.93 -11.25 7.80
CA ALA A 146 4.36 -11.42 8.08
C ALA A 146 4.99 -12.65 7.39
N SER A 147 4.25 -13.75 7.24
CA SER A 147 4.71 -14.93 6.48
C SER A 147 4.67 -14.71 4.96
N GLY A 148 3.86 -13.74 4.51
CA GLY A 148 3.68 -13.42 3.09
C GLY A 148 2.92 -14.49 2.30
N ASP A 149 2.16 -15.34 3.00
CA ASP A 149 1.31 -16.36 2.39
C ASP A 149 -0.13 -15.89 2.15
N THR A 150 -0.50 -14.77 2.73
CA THR A 150 -1.83 -14.18 2.66
C THR A 150 -1.73 -12.70 2.29
N LEU A 151 -2.50 -12.31 1.29
CA LEU A 151 -2.62 -10.92 0.85
C LEU A 151 -4.01 -10.39 1.18
N VAL A 152 -4.11 -9.09 1.37
CA VAL A 152 -5.37 -8.39 1.54
C VAL A 152 -5.36 -7.05 0.82
N PHE A 153 -6.50 -6.70 0.25
CA PHE A 153 -6.77 -5.38 -0.34
C PHE A 153 -8.27 -5.17 -0.42
N ALA A 154 -8.69 -3.94 -0.62
CA ALA A 154 -10.08 -3.63 -0.93
C ALA A 154 -10.25 -3.35 -2.42
N THR A 155 -11.50 -3.38 -2.88
CA THR A 155 -11.89 -2.86 -4.19
C THR A 155 -13.08 -1.94 -4.04
N TRP A 156 -13.22 -0.96 -4.94
CA TRP A 156 -14.37 -0.06 -5.02
C TRP A 156 -14.72 0.26 -6.47
N ASP A 157 -15.83 0.97 -6.66
CA ASP A 157 -16.37 1.28 -7.98
C ASP A 157 -15.41 2.17 -8.79
N GLU A 158 -14.94 1.66 -9.93
CA GLU A 158 -14.00 2.36 -10.81
C GLU A 158 -14.61 3.62 -11.43
N ALA A 159 -15.83 3.51 -11.99
CA ALA A 159 -16.47 4.61 -12.66
C ALA A 159 -16.73 5.81 -11.72
N LEU A 160 -17.19 5.53 -10.50
CA LEU A 160 -17.43 6.56 -9.49
C LEU A 160 -16.12 7.22 -9.08
N PHE A 161 -15.07 6.45 -8.87
CA PHE A 161 -13.75 6.96 -8.51
C PHE A 161 -13.20 7.86 -9.61
N MET A 162 -13.29 7.45 -10.88
CA MET A 162 -12.80 8.22 -12.01
C MET A 162 -13.57 9.54 -12.19
N GLU A 163 -14.90 9.51 -12.09
CA GLU A 163 -15.71 10.73 -12.14
C GLU A 163 -15.27 11.73 -11.08
N ARG A 164 -15.15 11.29 -9.84
CA ARG A 164 -14.78 12.14 -8.70
C ARG A 164 -13.36 12.69 -8.84
N SER A 165 -12.44 11.85 -9.26
CA SER A 165 -11.05 12.26 -9.48
C SER A 165 -10.94 13.35 -10.57
N GLN A 166 -11.66 13.21 -11.67
CA GLN A 166 -11.69 14.21 -12.75
C GLN A 166 -12.24 15.56 -12.26
N ARG A 167 -13.27 15.54 -11.43
CA ARG A 167 -13.84 16.75 -10.84
C ARG A 167 -12.87 17.45 -9.89
N ALA A 168 -12.14 16.68 -9.06
CA ALA A 168 -11.11 17.22 -8.20
C ALA A 168 -10.00 17.92 -9.00
N TYR A 169 -9.58 17.35 -10.12
CA TYR A 169 -8.62 18.00 -11.02
C TYR A 169 -9.13 19.28 -11.64
N ALA A 170 -10.41 19.35 -11.92
CA ALA A 170 -11.04 20.57 -12.41
C ALA A 170 -11.13 21.67 -11.34
N GLY A 171 -10.63 21.40 -10.11
CA GLY A 171 -10.63 22.34 -8.99
C GLY A 171 -11.98 22.43 -8.28
N GLU A 172 -12.88 21.48 -8.52
CA GLU A 172 -14.11 21.39 -7.74
C GLU A 172 -13.76 20.97 -6.30
N LYS A 173 -14.22 21.77 -5.33
CA LYS A 173 -14.17 21.34 -3.94
C LYS A 173 -15.17 20.21 -3.74
N PHE A 174 -14.68 19.04 -3.36
CA PHE A 174 -15.58 17.99 -2.91
C PHE A 174 -16.35 18.45 -1.67
N PRO A 175 -17.67 18.26 -1.62
CA PRO A 175 -18.34 18.01 -0.38
C PRO A 175 -17.86 16.59 0.05
N ASP A 176 -16.88 16.54 0.91
CA ASP A 176 -16.14 15.34 1.32
C ASP A 176 -17.06 14.18 1.70
N GLU A 177 -18.21 14.49 2.30
CA GLU A 177 -19.19 13.51 2.76
C GLU A 177 -19.92 12.74 1.64
N LEU A 178 -20.11 13.33 0.45
CA LEU A 178 -20.88 12.67 -0.61
C LEU A 178 -20.09 11.60 -1.37
N PHE A 179 -18.77 11.77 -1.48
CA PHE A 179 -17.93 10.80 -2.16
C PHE A 179 -17.97 9.43 -1.47
N PHE A 180 -17.88 9.44 -0.14
CA PHE A 180 -17.79 8.23 0.67
C PHE A 180 -19.13 7.54 0.84
N GLN A 181 -20.22 8.29 0.78
CA GLN A 181 -21.58 7.77 0.95
C GLN A 181 -22.14 7.01 -0.27
N GLU A 182 -21.48 7.13 -1.43
CA GLU A 182 -21.94 6.47 -2.66
C GLU A 182 -21.09 5.25 -3.04
N THR A 183 -19.92 5.09 -2.42
CA THR A 183 -18.97 4.05 -2.75
C THR A 183 -19.34 2.72 -2.10
N THR A 184 -19.27 1.63 -2.87
CA THR A 184 -19.32 0.27 -2.33
C THR A 184 -17.92 -0.33 -2.32
N SER A 185 -17.45 -0.75 -1.16
CA SER A 185 -16.14 -1.38 -1.01
C SER A 185 -16.25 -2.85 -0.61
N THR A 186 -15.40 -3.68 -1.20
CA THR A 186 -15.27 -5.10 -0.89
C THR A 186 -13.84 -5.41 -0.48
N ILE A 187 -13.62 -6.04 0.67
CA ILE A 187 -12.32 -6.55 1.08
C ILE A 187 -12.14 -7.97 0.55
N LEU A 188 -11.02 -8.20 -0.12
CA LEU A 188 -10.59 -9.51 -0.59
C LEU A 188 -9.41 -9.99 0.23
N ARG A 189 -9.46 -11.26 0.64
CA ARG A 189 -8.33 -12.02 1.16
C ARG A 189 -7.87 -13.00 0.09
N VAL A 190 -6.57 -13.06 -0.18
CA VAL A 190 -6.01 -13.85 -1.27
C VAL A 190 -4.90 -14.76 -0.74
N ASP A 191 -4.97 -16.04 -1.07
CA ASP A 191 -3.86 -16.96 -0.89
C ASP A 191 -2.74 -16.58 -1.87
N ALA A 192 -1.59 -16.22 -1.36
CA ALA A 192 -0.48 -15.69 -2.16
C ALA A 192 0.18 -16.74 -3.05
N VAL A 193 -0.01 -18.02 -2.77
CA VAL A 193 0.55 -19.13 -3.56
C VAL A 193 -0.35 -19.49 -4.72
N THR A 194 -1.64 -19.69 -4.43
CA THR A 194 -2.61 -20.21 -5.41
C THR A 194 -3.35 -19.10 -6.18
N GLY A 195 -3.37 -17.87 -5.63
CA GLY A 195 -4.19 -16.78 -6.15
C GLY A 195 -5.69 -16.93 -5.83
N GLN A 196 -6.09 -17.93 -5.03
CA GLN A 196 -7.48 -18.08 -4.62
C GLN A 196 -7.90 -16.88 -3.76
N ALA A 197 -8.95 -16.20 -4.20
CA ALA A 197 -9.49 -15.02 -3.53
C ALA A 197 -10.83 -15.34 -2.85
N GLU A 198 -11.07 -14.70 -1.72
CA GLU A 198 -12.29 -14.74 -0.93
C GLU A 198 -12.75 -13.32 -0.63
N GLU A 199 -14.01 -13.00 -0.89
CA GLU A 199 -14.62 -11.77 -0.42
C GLU A 199 -14.99 -11.93 1.07
N VAL A 200 -14.30 -11.20 1.94
CA VAL A 200 -14.47 -11.33 3.40
C VAL A 200 -15.36 -10.25 3.99
N LEU A 201 -15.57 -9.16 3.29
CA LEU A 201 -16.45 -8.06 3.69
C LEU A 201 -16.90 -7.26 2.48
N CYS A 202 -18.19 -6.92 2.43
CA CYS A 202 -18.74 -5.92 1.51
C CYS A 202 -19.50 -4.87 2.32
N LYS A 203 -19.22 -3.60 2.06
CA LYS A 203 -19.91 -2.46 2.68
C LYS A 203 -20.36 -1.46 1.63
N GLU A 204 -21.66 -1.18 1.61
CA GLU A 204 -22.24 -0.09 0.83
C GLU A 204 -22.07 1.24 1.56
N LYS A 205 -21.96 2.33 0.79
CA LYS A 205 -21.78 3.69 1.31
C LYS A 205 -20.58 3.81 2.24
N PHE A 206 -19.49 3.16 1.84
CA PHE A 206 -18.30 3.03 2.65
C PHE A 206 -17.07 2.89 1.77
N TRP A 207 -16.14 3.83 1.84
CA TRP A 207 -14.89 3.72 1.12
C TRP A 207 -13.79 3.14 2.00
N ILE A 208 -13.23 2.01 1.57
CA ILE A 208 -12.12 1.32 2.24
C ILE A 208 -10.89 1.44 1.36
N ASN A 209 -9.86 2.14 1.83
CA ASN A 209 -8.60 2.29 1.12
C ASN A 209 -7.44 1.56 1.81
N HIS A 210 -7.30 1.71 3.12
CA HIS A 210 -6.31 1.00 3.90
C HIS A 210 -6.92 -0.29 4.47
N VAL A 211 -6.26 -1.41 4.20
CA VAL A 211 -6.62 -2.73 4.73
C VAL A 211 -5.36 -3.41 5.20
N HIS A 212 -5.34 -3.86 6.45
CA HIS A 212 -4.16 -4.38 7.10
C HIS A 212 -4.44 -5.71 7.77
N LEU A 213 -3.75 -6.77 7.34
CA LEU A 213 -3.72 -8.02 8.09
C LEU A 213 -2.92 -7.84 9.38
N ASN A 214 -3.40 -8.42 10.47
CA ASN A 214 -2.54 -8.60 11.63
C ASN A 214 -1.34 -9.46 11.23
N PRO A 215 -0.12 -9.11 11.61
CA PRO A 215 1.08 -9.83 11.16
C PRO A 215 1.12 -11.31 11.60
N HIS A 216 0.42 -11.67 12.67
CA HIS A 216 0.44 -13.00 13.25
C HIS A 216 -0.92 -13.72 13.29
N ASP A 217 -2.01 -13.00 13.01
CA ASP A 217 -3.36 -13.54 12.93
C ASP A 217 -4.01 -13.18 11.59
N ARG A 218 -4.05 -14.14 10.67
CA ARG A 218 -4.62 -13.96 9.33
C ARG A 218 -6.14 -13.77 9.29
N ASP A 219 -6.82 -13.96 10.40
CA ASP A 219 -8.26 -13.76 10.51
C ASP A 219 -8.61 -12.39 11.11
N LEU A 220 -7.61 -11.60 11.52
CA LEU A 220 -7.80 -10.29 12.09
C LEU A 220 -7.35 -9.20 11.12
N ILE A 221 -8.31 -8.39 10.66
CA ILE A 221 -8.12 -7.36 9.64
C ILE A 221 -8.52 -6.01 10.20
N LEU A 222 -7.57 -5.07 10.22
CA LEU A 222 -7.81 -3.66 10.45
C LEU A 222 -8.10 -2.99 9.11
N PHE A 223 -9.11 -2.13 9.05
CA PHE A 223 -9.39 -1.34 7.84
C PHE A 223 -9.93 0.05 8.20
N CYS A 224 -9.79 0.97 7.26
CA CYS A 224 -10.28 2.33 7.45
C CYS A 224 -11.62 2.55 6.75
N HIS A 225 -12.48 3.36 7.37
CA HIS A 225 -13.43 4.19 6.65
C HIS A 225 -12.65 5.42 6.19
N GLU A 226 -12.32 5.49 4.92
CA GLU A 226 -11.43 6.53 4.41
C GLU A 226 -12.10 7.89 4.54
N TYR A 227 -11.47 8.74 5.19
CA TYR A 227 -11.75 10.12 5.54
C TYR A 227 -11.43 10.37 7.01
N SER A 228 -10.33 11.07 7.27
CA SER A 228 -9.83 11.33 8.63
C SER A 228 -10.80 12.15 9.51
N GLY A 229 -11.86 12.67 8.91
CA GLY A 229 -12.89 13.46 9.55
C GLY A 229 -14.00 12.68 10.22
N LEU A 230 -14.08 11.38 10.04
CA LEU A 230 -15.16 10.56 10.55
C LEU A 230 -14.83 9.97 11.93
N PRO A 231 -15.80 9.98 12.88
CA PRO A 231 -15.59 9.41 14.22
C PRO A 231 -15.48 7.88 14.22
N ASP A 232 -15.72 7.22 13.07
CA ASP A 232 -15.69 5.78 12.89
C ASP A 232 -14.63 5.36 11.86
N ARG A 233 -13.48 6.01 11.83
CA ARG A 233 -12.46 5.74 10.82
C ARG A 233 -11.89 4.31 10.90
N MET A 234 -11.49 3.87 12.09
CA MET A 234 -10.81 2.57 12.25
C MET A 234 -11.80 1.46 12.61
N TRP A 235 -11.75 0.37 11.86
CA TRP A 235 -12.60 -0.81 12.01
C TRP A 235 -11.78 -2.07 12.14
N LEU A 236 -12.28 -3.01 12.91
CA LEU A 236 -11.70 -4.33 13.10
C LEU A 236 -12.68 -5.39 12.61
N LEU A 237 -12.22 -6.21 11.67
CA LEU A 237 -12.90 -7.41 11.18
C LEU A 237 -12.17 -8.63 11.72
N ASN A 238 -12.90 -9.50 12.42
CA ASN A 238 -12.39 -10.78 12.88
C ASN A 238 -13.18 -11.90 12.19
N LEU A 239 -12.51 -12.62 11.29
CA LEU A 239 -13.12 -13.68 10.49
C LEU A 239 -13.39 -14.93 11.32
N GLY A 240 -12.59 -15.19 12.36
CA GLY A 240 -12.73 -16.36 13.23
C GLY A 240 -14.03 -16.34 14.02
N ASN A 241 -14.39 -15.20 14.59
CA ASN A 241 -15.63 -15.02 15.36
C ASN A 241 -16.73 -14.28 14.59
N LYS A 242 -16.47 -13.89 13.32
CA LYS A 242 -17.40 -13.18 12.43
C LYS A 242 -17.89 -11.83 12.97
N THR A 243 -17.02 -11.09 13.65
CA THR A 243 -17.34 -9.75 14.15
C THR A 243 -16.72 -8.68 13.27
N CYS A 244 -17.44 -7.57 13.08
CA CYS A 244 -16.96 -6.37 12.42
C CYS A 244 -17.43 -5.16 13.24
N ALA A 245 -16.51 -4.42 13.81
CA ALA A 245 -16.84 -3.31 14.69
C ALA A 245 -15.82 -2.17 14.57
N THR A 246 -16.25 -0.97 14.95
CA THR A 246 -15.35 0.17 15.12
C THR A 246 -14.43 -0.05 16.31
N ILE A 247 -13.22 0.45 16.21
CA ILE A 247 -12.31 0.52 17.35
C ILE A 247 -12.87 1.57 18.32
N PRO A 248 -13.00 1.24 19.61
CA PRO A 248 -13.58 2.15 20.58
C PRO A 248 -12.72 3.41 20.81
N ASN A 249 -13.36 4.46 21.35
CA ASN A 249 -12.73 5.72 21.73
C ASN A 249 -12.16 6.57 20.59
N GLN A 250 -12.68 6.43 19.38
CA GLN A 250 -12.45 7.40 18.33
C GLN A 250 -13.29 8.65 18.58
N GLY A 251 -12.64 9.76 18.94
CA GLY A 251 -13.33 11.00 19.30
C GLY A 251 -13.83 11.77 18.08
N ALA A 252 -15.01 12.37 18.18
CA ALA A 252 -15.57 13.22 17.11
C ALA A 252 -14.73 14.49 16.85
N ASP A 253 -13.99 14.97 17.86
CA ASP A 253 -13.10 16.13 17.78
C ASP A 253 -11.63 15.75 17.45
N GLU A 254 -11.39 14.50 17.08
CA GLU A 254 -10.09 13.97 16.74
C GLU A 254 -10.04 13.56 15.27
N TRP A 255 -8.85 13.47 14.73
CA TRP A 255 -8.60 12.94 13.40
C TRP A 255 -7.58 11.81 13.49
N TYR A 256 -7.71 10.84 12.58
CA TYR A 256 -6.90 9.61 12.55
C TYR A 256 -6.50 9.34 11.11
N GLU A 257 -5.23 8.97 10.91
CA GLU A 257 -4.68 8.57 9.62
C GLU A 257 -3.57 7.54 9.83
N HIS A 258 -3.20 6.86 8.75
CA HIS A 258 -2.03 6.01 8.70
C HIS A 258 -2.03 4.93 9.79
N GLU A 259 -3.19 4.32 10.00
CA GLU A 259 -3.34 3.20 10.93
C GLU A 259 -2.58 1.96 10.44
N PHE A 260 -1.93 1.24 11.37
CA PHE A 260 -1.21 0.00 11.09
C PHE A 260 -1.02 -0.84 12.36
N TRP A 261 -0.75 -2.13 12.17
CA TRP A 261 -0.39 -3.01 13.27
C TRP A 261 1.05 -2.81 13.71
N SER A 262 1.30 -2.87 15.03
CA SER A 262 2.67 -3.06 15.53
C SER A 262 3.25 -4.38 15.04
N ALA A 263 4.57 -4.50 14.96
CA ALA A 263 5.24 -5.68 14.44
C ALA A 263 4.92 -6.97 15.23
N ASP A 264 4.58 -6.85 16.51
CA ASP A 264 4.15 -7.97 17.37
C ASP A 264 2.66 -8.30 17.25
N GLY A 265 1.89 -7.52 16.46
CA GLY A 265 0.46 -7.71 16.26
C GLY A 265 -0.44 -7.35 17.43
N ASN A 266 0.12 -6.83 18.53
CA ASN A 266 -0.60 -6.59 19.77
C ASN A 266 -1.20 -5.19 19.88
N ARG A 267 -0.82 -4.27 18.99
CA ARG A 267 -1.26 -2.87 19.03
C ARG A 267 -1.63 -2.38 17.66
N ILE A 268 -2.59 -1.46 17.62
CA ILE A 268 -2.89 -0.63 16.45
C ILE A 268 -2.23 0.71 16.69
N CYS A 269 -1.36 1.10 15.78
CA CYS A 269 -0.70 2.40 15.77
C CYS A 269 -1.35 3.27 14.71
N PHE A 270 -1.40 4.56 14.95
CA PHE A 270 -1.98 5.52 14.01
C PHE A 270 -1.35 6.91 14.20
N HIS A 271 -1.51 7.73 13.19
CA HIS A 271 -1.18 9.14 13.22
C HIS A 271 -2.48 9.91 13.45
N GLY A 272 -2.50 10.81 14.44
CA GLY A 272 -3.72 11.54 14.77
C GLY A 272 -3.56 12.51 15.92
N GLY A 273 -4.64 13.16 16.27
CA GLY A 273 -4.69 14.11 17.39
C GLY A 273 -5.94 14.97 17.39
N PRO A 274 -6.06 15.90 18.37
CA PRO A 274 -7.16 16.82 18.44
C PRO A 274 -7.23 17.72 17.20
N ARG A 275 -8.43 17.90 16.62
CA ARG A 275 -8.65 18.76 15.45
C ARG A 275 -8.35 20.23 15.71
N ARG A 276 -8.57 20.68 16.95
CA ARG A 276 -8.49 22.11 17.31
C ARG A 276 -7.05 22.63 17.34
N ASP A 277 -6.08 21.77 17.58
CA ASP A 277 -4.72 22.21 17.87
C ASP A 277 -3.76 21.96 16.70
N ASN A 278 -4.22 21.31 15.63
CA ASN A 278 -3.40 20.87 14.50
C ASN A 278 -2.10 20.16 14.95
N THR A 279 -2.10 19.62 16.17
CA THR A 279 -0.99 18.88 16.75
C THR A 279 -1.00 17.46 16.23
N GLN A 280 0.12 17.06 15.66
CA GLN A 280 0.29 15.71 15.12
C GLN A 280 1.08 14.87 16.13
N GLY A 281 0.60 13.68 16.39
CA GLY A 281 1.28 12.74 17.26
C GLY A 281 1.04 11.30 16.81
N PHE A 282 1.94 10.41 17.22
CA PHE A 282 1.69 8.98 17.10
C PHE A 282 1.04 8.49 18.38
N CYS A 283 -0.10 7.84 18.24
CA CYS A 283 -0.82 7.18 19.33
C CYS A 283 -0.89 5.69 19.03
N GLY A 284 -1.19 4.90 20.04
CA GLY A 284 -1.38 3.46 19.91
C GLY A 284 -2.53 3.01 20.81
N TRP A 285 -3.30 2.05 20.31
CA TRP A 285 -4.33 1.35 21.04
C TRP A 285 -3.96 -0.12 21.16
N GLY A 286 -4.05 -0.70 22.36
CA GLY A 286 -3.68 -2.09 22.65
C GLY A 286 -4.67 -2.77 23.58
#